data_2b8d3bc87afdf9ae0c446d2f5fbd40ef
#
_entry.id   2b8d3bc87afdf9ae0c446d2f5fbd40ef
#
_cell.length_a   1.000
_cell.length_b   1.000
_cell.length_c   1.000
_cell.angle_alpha   90.00
_cell.angle_beta   90.00
_cell.angle_gamma   90.00
#
_symmetry.space_group_name_H-M   'P 1'
#
loop_
_entity.id
_entity.type
_entity.pdbx_description
1 polymer ?
#
loop_
_entity_poly.entity_id
_entity_poly.type
_entity_poly.pdbx_seq_one_letter_code
_entity_poly.pdbx_strand_id
1 'polypeptide(L)'
;MTNESSKIFDFFPQGLICLDLETTGLSPLLNRIVEIAGIKITPEGIEKFSSLVNPGITMDARNIAIHKISNEMVKDSPPLSEVLPKFMEFAGNLPLLAHNAQFDLGFIIYGLHQLKLPFPHNKVFCTVKLSRLVFKEFAHFKLGILAEKLKIQVKNAHRAEDDAMVCLEVLKQGLLRASEKDLSGSFLFHLDDFHIIDNFELKDHLKLLQEKIDSQGIMRIKYLGGSRKNEPRPIRPLSLLPLPQGNVLYAHCLDSNLYKMYNLNKITECIPATEEDLEKYKKIEEK
;
A
#
# COMPACT_ATOMS: atom_id res chain seq x y z
N MET A 1 -1.72 29.08 -11.32
CA MET A 1 -2.13 27.66 -11.22
C MET A 1 -2.66 27.23 -12.57
N THR A 2 -2.28 26.07 -13.07
CA THR A 2 -2.83 25.52 -14.31
C THR A 2 -4.29 25.12 -14.07
N ASN A 3 -5.11 25.02 -15.13
CA ASN A 3 -6.52 24.57 -15.07
C ASN A 3 -6.68 23.20 -14.39
N GLU A 4 -5.67 22.37 -14.44
CA GLU A 4 -5.61 21.03 -13.82
C GLU A 4 -5.47 21.09 -12.29
N SER A 5 -4.70 22.05 -11.76
CA SER A 5 -4.56 22.23 -10.31
C SER A 5 -5.84 22.80 -9.68
N SER A 6 -6.62 23.62 -10.41
CA SER A 6 -7.89 24.15 -9.92
C SER A 6 -8.92 23.03 -9.68
N LYS A 7 -8.89 21.98 -10.52
CA LYS A 7 -9.83 20.85 -10.43
C LYS A 7 -9.69 20.04 -9.13
N ILE A 8 -8.48 20.00 -8.53
CA ILE A 8 -8.28 19.37 -7.22
C ILE A 8 -9.15 20.04 -6.17
N PHE A 9 -9.21 21.36 -6.16
CA PHE A 9 -9.90 22.12 -5.11
C PHE A 9 -11.44 22.12 -5.25
N ASP A 10 -11.97 21.70 -6.42
CA ASP A 10 -13.39 21.37 -6.55
C ASP A 10 -13.79 20.19 -5.66
N PHE A 11 -12.89 19.21 -5.51
CA PHE A 11 -13.12 17.99 -4.74
C PHE A 11 -12.48 18.01 -3.35
N PHE A 12 -11.37 18.71 -3.19
CA PHE A 12 -10.59 18.84 -1.96
C PHE A 12 -10.33 20.33 -1.66
N PRO A 13 -11.33 21.08 -1.18
CA PRO A 13 -11.21 22.54 -1.05
C PRO A 13 -10.05 23.04 -0.21
N GLN A 14 -9.63 22.28 0.80
CA GLN A 14 -8.49 22.60 1.66
C GLN A 14 -7.17 22.00 1.15
N GLY A 15 -7.22 21.19 0.09
CA GLY A 15 -6.08 20.44 -0.41
C GLY A 15 -6.02 19.00 0.09
N LEU A 16 -4.91 18.34 -0.19
CA LEU A 16 -4.64 16.94 0.15
C LEU A 16 -3.13 16.66 0.23
N ILE A 17 -2.79 15.46 0.69
CA ILE A 17 -1.43 14.92 0.66
C ILE A 17 -1.39 13.70 -0.26
N CYS A 18 -0.57 13.73 -1.30
CA CYS A 18 -0.13 12.51 -1.99
C CYS A 18 1.11 11.98 -1.29
N LEU A 19 1.09 10.72 -0.91
CA LEU A 19 2.21 10.07 -0.22
C LEU A 19 2.63 8.80 -0.93
N ASP A 20 3.88 8.41 -0.67
CA ASP A 20 4.46 7.14 -1.07
C ASP A 20 5.50 6.70 -0.03
N LEU A 21 5.75 5.40 0.08
CA LEU A 21 6.69 4.81 1.03
C LEU A 21 7.62 3.83 0.34
N GLU A 22 8.91 3.85 0.72
CA GLU A 22 9.80 2.72 0.48
C GLU A 22 9.92 1.88 1.75
N THR A 23 9.99 0.55 1.59
CA THR A 23 9.88 -0.40 2.69
C THR A 23 10.82 -1.57 2.55
N THR A 24 11.11 -2.26 3.67
CA THR A 24 11.93 -3.48 3.68
C THR A 24 11.20 -4.72 3.18
N GLY A 25 9.97 -4.58 2.67
CA GLY A 25 9.16 -5.67 2.13
C GLY A 25 7.68 -5.32 2.07
N LEU A 26 6.84 -6.28 1.75
CA LEU A 26 5.46 -6.04 1.33
C LEU A 26 4.41 -6.08 2.45
N SER A 27 4.80 -6.44 3.68
CA SER A 27 3.85 -6.66 4.78
C SER A 27 4.02 -5.66 5.91
N PRO A 28 3.10 -4.68 6.11
CA PRO A 28 3.15 -3.74 7.23
C PRO A 28 3.34 -4.39 8.60
N LEU A 29 2.76 -5.56 8.82
CA LEU A 29 2.86 -6.29 10.10
C LEU A 29 4.24 -6.90 10.34
N LEU A 30 5.08 -7.07 9.32
CA LEU A 30 6.38 -7.76 9.39
C LEU A 30 7.55 -6.87 9.01
N ASN A 31 7.34 -5.93 8.11
CA ASN A 31 8.38 -5.11 7.49
C ASN A 31 8.42 -3.70 8.07
N ARG A 32 9.39 -2.90 7.65
CA ARG A 32 9.68 -1.57 8.18
C ARG A 32 9.68 -0.54 7.06
N ILE A 33 9.37 0.71 7.40
CA ILE A 33 9.50 1.86 6.51
C ILE A 33 10.99 2.23 6.38
N VAL A 34 11.41 2.59 5.19
CA VAL A 34 12.78 3.01 4.82
C VAL A 34 12.80 4.46 4.35
N GLU A 35 11.75 4.92 3.67
CA GLU A 35 11.57 6.30 3.24
C GLU A 35 10.09 6.67 3.36
N ILE A 36 9.79 7.89 3.82
CA ILE A 36 8.46 8.50 3.79
C ILE A 36 8.54 9.76 2.95
N ALA A 37 7.68 9.90 1.96
CA ALA A 37 7.50 11.14 1.25
C ALA A 37 6.04 11.56 1.15
N GLY A 38 5.79 12.86 1.13
CA GLY A 38 4.47 13.46 0.96
C GLY A 38 4.55 14.75 0.17
N ILE A 39 3.62 14.91 -0.77
CA ILE A 39 3.41 16.13 -1.53
C ILE A 39 2.09 16.72 -1.07
N LYS A 40 2.16 17.79 -0.29
CA LYS A 40 1.02 18.57 0.15
C LYS A 40 0.66 19.59 -0.94
N ILE A 41 -0.58 19.57 -1.41
CA ILE A 41 -1.11 20.57 -2.33
C ILE A 41 -2.30 21.25 -1.67
N THR A 42 -2.23 22.57 -1.56
CA THR A 42 -3.28 23.45 -1.01
C THR A 42 -3.50 24.64 -1.95
N PRO A 43 -4.56 25.44 -1.77
CA PRO A 43 -4.74 26.67 -2.53
C PRO A 43 -3.54 27.64 -2.43
N GLU A 44 -2.77 27.59 -1.33
CA GLU A 44 -1.60 28.41 -1.08
C GLU A 44 -0.36 27.95 -1.86
N GLY A 45 -0.29 26.66 -2.24
CA GLY A 45 0.84 26.12 -2.98
C GLY A 45 1.12 24.64 -2.77
N ILE A 46 2.34 24.25 -3.09
CA ILE A 46 2.84 22.88 -2.94
C ILE A 46 3.98 22.88 -1.93
N GLU A 47 3.88 22.04 -0.93
CA GLU A 47 4.93 21.75 0.03
C GLU A 47 5.33 20.27 -0.08
N LYS A 48 6.57 19.96 0.31
CA LYS A 48 7.10 18.61 0.25
C LYS A 48 7.64 18.18 1.61
N PHE A 49 7.41 16.92 1.93
CA PHE A 49 8.06 16.20 3.03
C PHE A 49 8.79 15.02 2.42
N SER A 50 10.04 14.81 2.79
CA SER A 50 10.79 13.61 2.43
C SER A 50 11.80 13.29 3.52
N SER A 51 11.84 12.05 3.97
CA SER A 51 12.79 11.58 4.98
C SER A 51 13.13 10.11 4.77
N LEU A 52 14.42 9.80 4.77
CA LEU A 52 14.87 8.45 5.01
C LEU A 52 14.58 8.07 6.46
N VAL A 53 14.35 6.78 6.69
CA VAL A 53 14.08 6.19 8.00
C VAL A 53 15.06 5.05 8.23
N ASN A 54 15.72 5.03 9.38
CA ASN A 54 16.49 3.86 9.80
C ASN A 54 15.51 2.74 10.20
N PRO A 55 15.45 1.62 9.45
CA PRO A 55 14.52 0.54 9.77
C PRO A 55 14.95 -0.30 10.99
N GLY A 56 16.16 -0.09 11.52
CA GLY A 56 16.72 -0.87 12.63
C GLY A 56 17.04 -2.32 12.30
N ILE A 57 17.01 -2.69 11.02
CA ILE A 57 17.34 -4.03 10.51
C ILE A 57 18.12 -3.92 9.20
N THR A 58 18.88 -4.95 8.87
CA THR A 58 19.53 -5.06 7.55
C THR A 58 18.50 -5.39 6.48
N MET A 59 18.51 -4.62 5.40
CA MET A 59 17.60 -4.82 4.27
C MET A 59 18.12 -5.91 3.34
N ASP A 60 17.20 -6.69 2.77
CA ASP A 60 17.47 -7.68 1.73
C ASP A 60 17.95 -7.00 0.44
N ALA A 61 18.90 -7.62 -0.26
CA ALA A 61 19.44 -7.12 -1.52
C ALA A 61 18.36 -6.92 -2.61
N ARG A 62 17.29 -7.71 -2.60
CA ARG A 62 16.15 -7.56 -3.54
C ARG A 62 15.40 -6.26 -3.31
N ASN A 63 15.13 -5.90 -2.05
CA ASN A 63 14.47 -4.64 -1.73
C ASN A 63 15.35 -3.44 -2.11
N ILE A 64 16.65 -3.49 -1.76
CA ILE A 64 17.63 -2.49 -2.18
C ILE A 64 17.67 -2.34 -3.71
N ALA A 65 17.58 -3.45 -4.45
CA ALA A 65 17.55 -3.41 -5.92
C ALA A 65 16.32 -2.69 -6.49
N ILE A 66 15.20 -2.64 -5.76
CA ILE A 66 13.97 -1.94 -6.17
C ILE A 66 14.11 -0.43 -5.92
N HIS A 67 14.21 -0.01 -4.65
CA HIS A 67 14.18 1.41 -4.27
C HIS A 67 15.56 2.10 -4.26
N LYS A 68 16.66 1.37 -4.48
CA LYS A 68 18.04 1.86 -4.52
C LYS A 68 18.56 2.51 -3.22
N ILE A 69 17.85 2.36 -2.12
CA ILE A 69 18.28 2.86 -0.80
C ILE A 69 19.09 1.75 -0.13
N SER A 70 20.39 1.98 0.10
CA SER A 70 21.27 1.00 0.71
C SER A 70 21.21 1.04 2.24
N ASN A 71 21.69 -0.01 2.91
CA ASN A 71 21.83 -0.03 4.37
C ASN A 71 22.72 1.11 4.88
N GLU A 72 23.75 1.47 4.11
CA GLU A 72 24.66 2.56 4.44
C GLU A 72 23.96 3.94 4.41
N MET A 73 23.01 4.14 3.48
CA MET A 73 22.25 5.41 3.37
C MET A 73 21.33 5.65 4.58
N VAL A 74 20.83 4.59 5.20
CA VAL A 74 19.84 4.71 6.28
C VAL A 74 20.43 4.52 7.68
N LYS A 75 21.68 4.11 7.82
CA LYS A 75 22.26 3.78 9.13
C LYS A 75 22.23 4.95 10.12
N ASP A 76 22.47 6.16 9.62
CA ASP A 76 22.48 7.40 10.41
C ASP A 76 21.18 8.22 10.25
N SER A 77 20.17 7.68 9.57
CA SER A 77 18.87 8.31 9.42
C SER A 77 18.07 8.21 10.72
N PRO A 78 17.13 9.16 10.97
CA PRO A 78 16.29 9.10 12.14
C PRO A 78 15.40 7.85 12.16
N PRO A 79 15.05 7.34 13.37
CA PRO A 79 14.12 6.22 13.49
C PRO A 79 12.70 6.64 13.16
N LEU A 80 11.82 5.65 12.91
CA LEU A 80 10.40 5.89 12.63
C LEU A 80 9.70 6.72 13.73
N SER A 81 10.11 6.54 15.00
CA SER A 81 9.58 7.28 16.14
C SER A 81 9.78 8.80 16.08
N GLU A 82 10.73 9.26 15.29
CA GLU A 82 10.96 10.69 15.04
C GLU A 82 10.34 11.17 13.72
N VAL A 83 10.36 10.33 12.68
CA VAL A 83 9.90 10.72 11.34
C VAL A 83 8.39 10.69 11.23
N LEU A 84 7.74 9.64 11.75
CA LEU A 84 6.29 9.50 11.61
C LEU A 84 5.49 10.61 12.29
N PRO A 85 5.81 11.06 13.52
CA PRO A 85 5.13 12.22 14.11
C PRO A 85 5.27 13.49 13.28
N LYS A 86 6.46 13.78 12.74
CA LYS A 86 6.71 14.93 11.86
C LYS A 86 5.93 14.85 10.54
N PHE A 87 5.83 13.64 9.98
CA PHE A 87 4.99 13.42 8.79
C PHE A 87 3.51 13.65 9.10
N MET A 88 3.01 13.16 10.23
CA MET A 88 1.60 13.36 10.63
C MET A 88 1.32 14.83 10.95
N GLU A 89 2.25 15.56 11.56
CA GLU A 89 2.17 17.02 11.75
C GLU A 89 2.12 17.74 10.40
N PHE A 90 3.01 17.38 9.46
CA PHE A 90 3.00 17.91 8.08
C PHE A 90 1.66 17.64 7.38
N ALA A 91 1.11 16.43 7.53
CA ALA A 91 -0.17 16.07 6.93
C ALA A 91 -1.35 16.84 7.54
N GLY A 92 -1.30 17.13 8.84
CA GLY A 92 -2.41 17.75 9.57
C GLY A 92 -3.70 16.93 9.40
N ASN A 93 -4.81 17.60 9.14
CA ASN A 93 -6.13 16.97 8.94
C ASN A 93 -6.50 16.77 7.45
N LEU A 94 -5.56 16.99 6.54
CA LEU A 94 -5.83 16.86 5.11
C LEU A 94 -6.08 15.40 4.70
N PRO A 95 -6.89 15.15 3.66
CA PRO A 95 -7.03 13.83 3.08
C PRO A 95 -5.67 13.29 2.61
N LEU A 96 -5.45 12.00 2.86
CA LEU A 96 -4.26 11.25 2.42
C LEU A 96 -4.60 10.45 1.17
N LEU A 97 -3.70 10.45 0.22
CA LEU A 97 -3.88 9.78 -1.05
C LEU A 97 -2.59 9.08 -1.45
N ALA A 98 -2.67 7.82 -1.84
CA ALA A 98 -1.54 7.05 -2.34
C ALA A 98 -1.95 6.16 -3.51
N HIS A 99 -0.95 5.64 -4.23
CA HIS A 99 -1.18 4.68 -5.30
C HIS A 99 -1.16 3.25 -4.75
N ASN A 100 -2.31 2.59 -4.71
CA ASN A 100 -2.56 1.38 -3.90
C ASN A 100 -2.51 1.65 -2.39
N ALA A 101 -3.17 2.73 -1.97
CA ALA A 101 -3.09 3.35 -0.66
C ALA A 101 -3.21 2.39 0.54
N GLN A 102 -3.85 1.23 0.39
CA GLN A 102 -3.93 0.23 1.46
C GLN A 102 -2.56 -0.31 1.86
N PHE A 103 -1.60 -0.34 0.93
CA PHE A 103 -0.24 -0.74 1.21
C PHE A 103 0.47 0.32 2.08
N ASP A 104 0.58 1.55 1.59
CA ASP A 104 1.31 2.62 2.28
C ASP A 104 0.65 2.97 3.62
N LEU A 105 -0.66 3.14 3.62
CA LEU A 105 -1.40 3.47 4.83
C LEU A 105 -1.39 2.31 5.84
N GLY A 106 -1.26 1.06 5.39
CA GLY A 106 -1.03 -0.08 6.27
C GLY A 106 0.23 0.07 7.13
N PHE A 107 1.32 0.56 6.54
CA PHE A 107 2.57 0.86 7.26
C PHE A 107 2.43 2.07 8.19
N ILE A 108 1.78 3.15 7.76
CA ILE A 108 1.50 4.31 8.60
C ILE A 108 0.65 3.90 9.81
N ILE A 109 -0.46 3.21 9.58
CA ILE A 109 -1.38 2.72 10.61
C ILE A 109 -0.66 1.84 11.62
N TYR A 110 0.11 0.86 11.14
CA TYR A 110 0.83 -0.05 12.04
C TYR A 110 1.96 0.66 12.79
N GLY A 111 2.62 1.64 12.15
CA GLY A 111 3.59 2.52 12.80
C GLY A 111 2.98 3.37 13.91
N LEU A 112 1.83 4.01 13.67
CA LEU A 112 1.09 4.75 14.69
C LEU A 112 0.73 3.86 15.88
N HIS A 113 0.21 2.66 15.61
CA HIS A 113 -0.10 1.67 16.65
C HIS A 113 1.13 1.27 17.48
N GLN A 114 2.24 0.88 16.84
CA GLN A 114 3.46 0.47 17.51
C GLN A 114 4.07 1.58 18.38
N LEU A 115 3.98 2.82 17.91
CA LEU A 115 4.48 4.00 18.63
C LEU A 115 3.47 4.56 19.65
N LYS A 116 2.29 3.96 19.77
CA LYS A 116 1.18 4.41 20.64
C LYS A 116 0.79 5.87 20.38
N LEU A 117 0.84 6.27 19.11
CA LEU A 117 0.41 7.59 18.66
C LEU A 117 -1.10 7.59 18.38
N PRO A 118 -1.78 8.74 18.50
CA PRO A 118 -3.19 8.85 18.18
C PRO A 118 -3.43 8.62 16.70
N PHE A 119 -4.60 8.06 16.36
CA PHE A 119 -5.07 7.95 14.98
C PHE A 119 -5.90 9.20 14.65
N PRO A 120 -5.41 10.09 13.78
CA PRO A 120 -6.16 11.28 13.37
C PRO A 120 -7.27 10.94 12.39
N HIS A 121 -8.24 11.87 12.24
CA HIS A 121 -9.41 11.65 11.36
C HIS A 121 -9.14 11.99 9.88
N ASN A 122 -7.99 11.59 9.35
CA ASN A 122 -7.69 11.80 7.93
C ASN A 122 -8.48 10.81 7.06
N LYS A 123 -9.12 11.32 6.01
CA LYS A 123 -9.73 10.49 4.96
C LYS A 123 -8.64 9.91 4.08
N VAL A 124 -8.78 8.64 3.71
CA VAL A 124 -7.84 7.95 2.81
C VAL A 124 -8.49 7.63 1.49
N PHE A 125 -7.82 8.03 0.40
CA PHE A 125 -8.24 7.76 -0.98
C PHE A 125 -7.16 6.99 -1.74
N CYS A 126 -7.58 6.24 -2.77
CA CYS A 126 -6.68 5.39 -3.56
C CYS A 126 -6.75 5.73 -5.05
N THR A 127 -5.62 6.17 -5.63
CA THR A 127 -5.57 6.49 -7.05
C THR A 127 -5.73 5.28 -7.95
N VAL A 128 -5.37 4.05 -7.52
CA VAL A 128 -5.69 2.83 -8.29
C VAL A 128 -7.19 2.64 -8.44
N LYS A 129 -7.96 2.84 -7.34
CA LYS A 129 -9.43 2.74 -7.40
C LYS A 129 -10.03 3.81 -8.31
N LEU A 130 -9.60 5.07 -8.15
CA LEU A 130 -10.03 6.16 -9.01
C LEU A 130 -9.70 5.85 -10.48
N SER A 131 -8.46 5.47 -10.77
CA SER A 131 -8.01 5.18 -12.12
C SER A 131 -8.84 4.09 -12.80
N ARG A 132 -9.22 3.04 -12.08
CA ARG A 132 -10.11 1.98 -12.59
C ARG A 132 -11.51 2.47 -12.93
N LEU A 133 -11.99 3.51 -12.26
CA LEU A 133 -13.31 4.09 -12.52
C LEU A 133 -13.30 5.02 -13.72
N VAL A 134 -12.21 5.78 -13.92
CA VAL A 134 -12.16 6.88 -14.91
C VAL A 134 -11.37 6.55 -16.19
N PHE A 135 -10.39 5.63 -16.12
CA PHE A 135 -9.58 5.19 -17.27
C PHE A 135 -9.97 3.77 -17.70
N LYS A 136 -11.22 3.58 -18.10
CA LYS A 136 -11.80 2.27 -18.47
C LYS A 136 -11.14 1.61 -19.66
N GLU A 137 -10.44 2.39 -20.46
CA GLU A 137 -9.65 1.95 -21.62
C GLU A 137 -8.33 1.26 -21.26
N PHE A 138 -7.87 1.38 -20.00
CA PHE A 138 -6.60 0.79 -19.56
C PHE A 138 -6.81 -0.59 -18.94
N ALA A 139 -5.95 -1.54 -19.30
CA ALA A 139 -5.96 -2.90 -18.75
C ALA A 139 -5.16 -3.02 -17.44
N HIS A 140 -4.17 -2.15 -17.23
CA HIS A 140 -3.24 -2.20 -16.09
C HIS A 140 -3.12 -0.84 -15.42
N PHE A 141 -3.05 -0.87 -14.07
CA PHE A 141 -3.10 0.30 -13.21
C PHE A 141 -1.90 0.40 -12.27
N LYS A 142 -0.74 -0.17 -12.62
CA LYS A 142 0.53 0.09 -11.92
C LYS A 142 0.96 1.53 -12.16
N LEU A 143 1.56 2.19 -11.16
CA LEU A 143 1.92 3.61 -11.23
C LEU A 143 2.77 3.94 -12.47
N GLY A 144 3.83 3.17 -12.72
CA GLY A 144 4.68 3.37 -13.91
C GLY A 144 3.95 3.18 -15.24
N ILE A 145 3.00 2.23 -15.33
CA ILE A 145 2.18 2.02 -16.54
C ILE A 145 1.23 3.22 -16.75
N LEU A 146 0.60 3.71 -15.68
CA LEU A 146 -0.24 4.91 -15.77
C LEU A 146 0.58 6.13 -16.16
N ALA A 147 1.77 6.31 -15.58
CA ALA A 147 2.67 7.40 -15.94
C ALA A 147 2.99 7.39 -17.45
N GLU A 148 3.33 6.22 -18.01
CA GLU A 148 3.57 6.06 -19.44
C GLU A 148 2.33 6.40 -20.28
N LYS A 149 1.16 5.81 -19.95
CA LYS A 149 -0.09 6.00 -20.69
C LYS A 149 -0.61 7.44 -20.64
N LEU A 150 -0.42 8.11 -19.51
CA LEU A 150 -0.81 9.49 -19.28
C LEU A 150 0.29 10.51 -19.65
N LYS A 151 1.45 10.05 -20.15
CA LYS A 151 2.61 10.85 -20.53
C LYS A 151 3.14 11.72 -19.39
N ILE A 152 3.09 11.20 -18.16
CA ILE A 152 3.65 11.84 -16.98
C ILE A 152 5.17 11.61 -16.96
N GLN A 153 5.94 12.67 -16.77
CA GLN A 153 7.39 12.55 -16.66
C GLN A 153 7.77 11.99 -15.29
N VAL A 154 8.54 10.90 -15.28
CA VAL A 154 9.10 10.29 -14.08
C VAL A 154 10.61 10.59 -14.05
N LYS A 155 11.09 11.16 -12.95
CA LYS A 155 12.52 11.47 -12.79
C LYS A 155 13.31 10.26 -12.27
N ASN A 156 12.95 9.79 -11.07
CA ASN A 156 13.61 8.64 -10.42
C ASN A 156 12.53 7.69 -9.89
N ALA A 157 12.10 6.75 -10.73
CA ALA A 157 11.16 5.71 -10.29
C ALA A 157 11.72 4.94 -9.06
N HIS A 158 10.83 4.55 -8.16
CA HIS A 158 11.15 3.88 -6.90
C HIS A 158 11.98 4.77 -5.94
N ARG A 159 11.60 6.03 -5.86
CA ARG A 159 11.93 6.97 -4.80
C ARG A 159 10.62 7.61 -4.35
N ALA A 160 10.34 7.54 -3.08
CA ALA A 160 9.04 7.90 -2.53
C ALA A 160 8.58 9.32 -2.91
N GLU A 161 9.47 10.31 -2.96
CA GLU A 161 9.09 11.68 -3.38
C GLU A 161 8.66 11.74 -4.84
N ASP A 162 9.39 11.09 -5.74
CA ASP A 162 9.06 11.09 -7.16
C ASP A 162 7.77 10.29 -7.43
N ASP A 163 7.57 9.14 -6.75
CA ASP A 163 6.36 8.32 -6.90
C ASP A 163 5.14 9.01 -6.27
N ALA A 164 5.26 9.73 -5.15
CA ALA A 164 4.21 10.61 -4.62
C ALA A 164 3.83 11.74 -5.60
N MET A 165 4.82 12.32 -6.31
CA MET A 165 4.56 13.32 -7.33
C MET A 165 3.84 12.72 -8.55
N VAL A 166 4.25 11.53 -9.01
CA VAL A 166 3.55 10.82 -10.09
C VAL A 166 2.13 10.46 -9.67
N CYS A 167 1.92 10.05 -8.41
CA CYS A 167 0.59 9.79 -7.84
C CYS A 167 -0.30 11.05 -7.91
N LEU A 168 0.25 12.23 -7.57
CA LEU A 168 -0.46 13.52 -7.71
C LEU A 168 -0.84 13.81 -9.16
N GLU A 169 0.06 13.59 -10.12
CA GLU A 169 -0.24 13.82 -11.53
C GLU A 169 -1.30 12.84 -12.06
N VAL A 170 -1.26 11.56 -11.64
CA VAL A 170 -2.33 10.58 -11.95
C VAL A 170 -3.66 11.04 -11.37
N LEU A 171 -3.67 11.59 -10.13
CA LEU A 171 -4.88 12.16 -9.55
C LEU A 171 -5.41 13.32 -10.40
N LYS A 172 -4.57 14.29 -10.76
CA LYS A 172 -4.98 15.45 -11.59
C LYS A 172 -5.64 15.00 -12.88
N GLN A 173 -5.01 14.08 -13.62
CA GLN A 173 -5.56 13.54 -14.86
C GLN A 173 -6.87 12.76 -14.62
N GLY A 174 -6.95 12.03 -13.50
CA GLY A 174 -8.15 11.31 -13.09
C GLY A 174 -9.33 12.27 -12.80
N LEU A 175 -9.09 13.35 -12.07
CA LEU A 175 -10.12 14.32 -11.68
C LEU A 175 -10.69 15.10 -12.88
N LEU A 176 -9.97 15.22 -13.98
CA LEU A 176 -10.51 15.79 -15.23
C LEU A 176 -11.66 14.96 -15.81
N ARG A 177 -11.74 13.67 -15.47
CA ARG A 177 -12.74 12.71 -15.96
C ARG A 177 -13.71 12.26 -14.87
N ALA A 178 -13.38 12.49 -13.60
CA ALA A 178 -14.13 11.98 -12.47
C ALA A 178 -15.40 12.77 -12.20
N SER A 179 -16.43 12.05 -11.77
CA SER A 179 -17.59 12.59 -11.06
C SER A 179 -17.38 12.49 -9.54
N GLU A 180 -18.25 13.13 -8.75
CA GLU A 180 -18.27 12.98 -7.29
C GLU A 180 -18.44 11.50 -6.87
N LYS A 181 -19.24 10.74 -7.63
CA LYS A 181 -19.44 9.31 -7.41
C LYS A 181 -18.16 8.51 -7.61
N ASP A 182 -17.36 8.84 -8.62
CA ASP A 182 -16.08 8.17 -8.88
C ASP A 182 -15.07 8.46 -7.77
N LEU A 183 -15.02 9.72 -7.28
CA LEU A 183 -14.19 10.06 -6.13
C LEU A 183 -14.64 9.32 -4.87
N SER A 184 -15.94 9.29 -4.56
CA SER A 184 -16.48 8.50 -3.45
C SER A 184 -16.13 7.02 -3.58
N GLY A 185 -16.13 6.45 -4.79
CA GLY A 185 -15.69 5.09 -5.07
C GLY A 185 -14.20 4.83 -4.81
N SER A 186 -13.38 5.88 -4.78
CA SER A 186 -11.94 5.80 -4.48
C SER A 186 -11.62 5.91 -2.99
N PHE A 187 -12.58 6.33 -2.15
CA PHE A 187 -12.44 6.36 -0.70
C PHE A 187 -12.20 4.96 -0.13
N LEU A 188 -11.35 4.83 0.89
CA LEU A 188 -11.05 3.58 1.56
C LEU A 188 -11.59 3.56 3.00
N PHE A 189 -11.12 4.47 3.85
CA PHE A 189 -11.39 4.53 5.29
C PHE A 189 -10.92 5.87 5.86
N HIS A 190 -11.23 6.10 7.14
CA HIS A 190 -10.56 7.11 7.95
C HIS A 190 -9.46 6.47 8.80
N LEU A 191 -8.37 7.19 9.12
CA LEU A 191 -7.30 6.61 9.93
C LEU A 191 -7.79 6.21 11.33
N ASP A 192 -8.70 6.96 11.93
CA ASP A 192 -9.28 6.65 13.24
C ASP A 192 -10.25 5.45 13.25
N ASP A 193 -10.62 4.89 12.08
CA ASP A 193 -11.31 3.58 12.02
C ASP A 193 -10.44 2.47 12.64
N PHE A 194 -9.11 2.70 12.75
CA PHE A 194 -8.10 1.77 13.27
C PHE A 194 -7.76 1.99 14.75
N HIS A 195 -8.57 2.69 15.51
CA HIS A 195 -8.33 3.00 16.94
C HIS A 195 -8.14 1.75 17.84
N ILE A 196 -8.51 0.56 17.34
CA ILE A 196 -8.26 -0.72 18.01
C ILE A 196 -7.56 -1.63 17.00
N ILE A 197 -6.25 -1.82 17.17
CA ILE A 197 -5.46 -2.81 16.42
C ILE A 197 -4.79 -3.72 17.43
N ASP A 198 -4.87 -5.03 17.18
CA ASP A 198 -4.15 -6.01 17.99
C ASP A 198 -2.66 -6.03 17.62
N ASN A 199 -1.78 -6.18 18.62
CA ASN A 199 -0.39 -6.51 18.35
C ASN A 199 -0.34 -7.80 17.53
N PHE A 200 0.44 -7.77 16.45
CA PHE A 200 0.61 -8.93 15.60
C PHE A 200 1.84 -9.74 16.02
N GLU A 201 1.62 -11.00 16.34
CA GLU A 201 2.67 -11.99 16.50
C GLU A 201 2.48 -13.09 15.45
N LEU A 202 3.55 -13.38 14.72
CA LEU A 202 3.52 -14.43 13.71
C LEU A 202 3.55 -15.80 14.38
N LYS A 203 2.37 -16.43 14.50
CA LYS A 203 2.22 -17.77 15.07
C LYS A 203 2.93 -18.82 14.21
N ASP A 204 3.40 -19.89 14.82
CA ASP A 204 4.18 -20.93 14.13
C ASP A 204 3.51 -21.48 12.86
N HIS A 205 2.21 -21.75 12.91
CA HIS A 205 1.45 -22.26 11.77
C HIS A 205 1.31 -21.23 10.61
N LEU A 206 1.68 -19.96 10.81
CA LEU A 206 1.68 -18.91 9.81
C LEU A 206 3.08 -18.58 9.26
N LYS A 207 4.16 -19.17 9.79
CA LYS A 207 5.53 -18.87 9.37
C LYS A 207 5.77 -19.08 7.86
N LEU A 208 5.12 -20.09 7.28
CA LEU A 208 5.18 -20.34 5.83
C LEU A 208 4.60 -19.17 5.02
N LEU A 209 3.66 -18.37 5.57
CA LEU A 209 3.15 -17.18 4.88
C LEU A 209 4.25 -16.16 4.63
N GLN A 210 5.07 -15.86 5.66
CA GLN A 210 6.17 -14.92 5.51
C GLN A 210 7.16 -15.39 4.45
N GLU A 211 7.62 -16.66 4.54
CA GLU A 211 8.52 -17.24 3.53
C GLU A 211 7.99 -17.10 2.11
N LYS A 212 6.70 -17.39 1.90
CA LYS A 212 6.09 -17.33 0.57
C LYS A 212 5.79 -15.90 0.10
N ILE A 213 5.53 -14.95 1.00
CA ILE A 213 5.46 -13.52 0.67
C ILE A 213 6.83 -13.03 0.18
N ASP A 214 7.89 -13.32 0.95
CA ASP A 214 9.25 -12.87 0.66
C ASP A 214 9.81 -13.49 -0.64
N SER A 215 9.52 -14.76 -0.88
CA SER A 215 9.92 -15.47 -2.11
C SER A 215 8.97 -15.24 -3.29
N GLN A 216 7.87 -14.50 -3.10
CA GLN A 216 6.78 -14.36 -4.08
C GLN A 216 6.21 -15.70 -4.57
N GLY A 217 6.32 -16.73 -3.74
CA GLY A 217 5.92 -18.08 -4.05
C GLY A 217 4.43 -18.34 -3.83
N ILE A 218 4.00 -19.57 -4.11
CA ILE A 218 2.64 -20.05 -3.87
C ILE A 218 2.60 -21.08 -2.74
N MET A 219 1.42 -21.22 -2.15
CA MET A 219 1.13 -22.17 -1.08
C MET A 219 -0.34 -22.49 -1.01
N ARG A 220 -0.74 -23.38 -0.09
CA ARG A 220 -2.15 -23.62 0.26
C ARG A 220 -2.44 -23.15 1.69
N ILE A 221 -3.67 -22.67 1.90
CA ILE A 221 -4.19 -22.39 3.25
C ILE A 221 -5.48 -23.16 3.50
N LYS A 222 -5.69 -23.62 4.75
CA LYS A 222 -7.01 -24.00 5.26
C LYS A 222 -7.63 -22.79 5.96
N TYR A 223 -8.88 -22.49 5.61
CA TYR A 223 -9.57 -21.28 6.05
C TYR A 223 -11.00 -21.58 6.49
N LEU A 224 -11.39 -21.13 7.70
CA LEU A 224 -12.71 -21.40 8.28
C LEU A 224 -13.86 -20.58 7.67
N GLY A 225 -13.60 -19.74 6.67
CA GLY A 225 -14.60 -18.88 6.03
C GLY A 225 -14.90 -19.26 4.58
N GLY A 226 -15.99 -18.69 4.04
CA GLY A 226 -16.40 -18.85 2.65
C GLY A 226 -17.03 -20.22 2.32
N SER A 227 -17.22 -20.51 1.02
CA SER A 227 -17.92 -21.70 0.53
C SER A 227 -17.16 -23.03 0.73
N ARG A 228 -15.82 -22.99 0.84
CA ARG A 228 -14.96 -24.16 1.05
C ARG A 228 -14.39 -24.12 2.46
N LYS A 229 -15.19 -24.37 3.45
CA LYS A 229 -14.75 -24.36 4.85
C LYS A 229 -13.69 -25.44 5.10
N ASN A 230 -12.52 -24.98 5.55
CA ASN A 230 -11.39 -25.83 5.97
C ASN A 230 -10.78 -26.74 4.87
N GLU A 231 -11.15 -26.55 3.60
CA GLU A 231 -10.48 -27.21 2.47
C GLU A 231 -9.22 -26.43 2.07
N PRO A 232 -8.12 -27.11 1.70
CA PRO A 232 -6.91 -26.46 1.21
C PRO A 232 -7.18 -25.64 -0.06
N ARG A 233 -6.76 -24.38 -0.07
CA ARG A 233 -6.92 -23.44 -1.19
C ARG A 233 -5.56 -22.97 -1.69
N PRO A 234 -5.24 -23.15 -2.96
CA PRO A 234 -4.01 -22.63 -3.51
C PRO A 234 -4.08 -21.11 -3.64
N ILE A 235 -3.08 -20.43 -3.09
CA ILE A 235 -2.95 -18.97 -3.10
C ILE A 235 -1.51 -18.55 -3.39
N ARG A 236 -1.36 -17.35 -3.92
CA ARG A 236 -0.12 -16.58 -3.84
C ARG A 236 -0.32 -15.52 -2.75
N PRO A 237 0.30 -15.66 -1.58
CA PRO A 237 0.23 -14.65 -0.53
C PRO A 237 1.01 -13.41 -0.97
N LEU A 238 0.50 -12.21 -0.66
CA LEU A 238 1.09 -10.96 -1.11
C LEU A 238 1.50 -10.06 0.04
N SER A 239 0.64 -9.92 1.06
CA SER A 239 0.90 -9.00 2.18
C SER A 239 0.06 -9.36 3.39
N LEU A 240 0.57 -9.06 4.59
CA LEU A 240 -0.19 -9.07 5.84
C LEU A 240 -0.53 -7.63 6.22
N LEU A 241 -1.81 -7.31 6.26
CA LEU A 241 -2.32 -5.95 6.41
C LEU A 241 -3.15 -5.80 7.69
N PRO A 242 -3.02 -4.69 8.41
CA PRO A 242 -4.00 -4.33 9.43
C PRO A 242 -5.29 -3.84 8.77
N LEU A 243 -6.44 -4.24 9.31
CA LEU A 243 -7.76 -3.69 8.96
C LEU A 243 -8.52 -3.37 10.26
N PRO A 244 -9.54 -2.48 10.23
CA PRO A 244 -10.33 -2.15 11.42
C PRO A 244 -10.98 -3.37 12.08
N GLN A 245 -11.33 -4.39 11.28
CA GLN A 245 -11.95 -5.64 11.73
C GLN A 245 -10.94 -6.76 12.03
N GLY A 246 -9.65 -6.46 12.12
CA GLY A 246 -8.56 -7.40 12.43
C GLY A 246 -7.60 -7.62 11.27
N ASN A 247 -6.46 -8.22 11.59
CA ASN A 247 -5.37 -8.44 10.63
C ASN A 247 -5.74 -9.48 9.57
N VAL A 248 -5.36 -9.22 8.32
CA VAL A 248 -5.68 -10.06 7.16
C VAL A 248 -4.46 -10.42 6.33
N LEU A 249 -4.54 -11.55 5.68
CA LEU A 249 -3.70 -11.91 4.54
C LEU A 249 -4.38 -11.41 3.26
N TYR A 250 -3.71 -10.56 2.51
CA TYR A 250 -4.05 -10.23 1.13
C TYR A 250 -3.35 -11.20 0.20
N ALA A 251 -4.10 -11.88 -0.66
CA ALA A 251 -3.58 -12.94 -1.52
C ALA A 251 -4.33 -13.05 -2.85
N HIS A 252 -3.66 -13.55 -3.88
CA HIS A 252 -4.28 -13.99 -5.12
C HIS A 252 -4.72 -15.45 -4.97
N CYS A 253 -6.03 -15.70 -5.08
CA CYS A 253 -6.60 -17.05 -5.03
C CYS A 253 -6.53 -17.69 -6.41
N LEU A 254 -5.76 -18.78 -6.57
CA LEU A 254 -5.53 -19.42 -7.87
C LEU A 254 -6.78 -20.16 -8.39
N ASP A 255 -7.70 -20.57 -7.52
CA ASP A 255 -8.93 -21.23 -7.94
C ASP A 255 -9.94 -20.30 -8.61
N SER A 256 -10.06 -19.08 -8.12
CA SER A 256 -11.02 -18.11 -8.64
C SER A 256 -10.38 -17.04 -9.52
N ASN A 257 -9.05 -17.03 -9.60
CA ASN A 257 -8.25 -15.98 -10.23
C ASN A 257 -8.60 -14.55 -9.73
N LEU A 258 -8.89 -14.43 -8.43
CA LEU A 258 -9.29 -13.18 -7.79
C LEU A 258 -8.38 -12.86 -6.61
N TYR A 259 -8.13 -11.57 -6.39
CA TYR A 259 -7.51 -11.07 -5.16
C TYR A 259 -8.51 -11.10 -4.02
N LYS A 260 -8.09 -11.65 -2.88
CA LYS A 260 -8.95 -11.85 -1.69
C LYS A 260 -8.21 -11.47 -0.42
N MET A 261 -8.99 -11.12 0.60
CA MET A 261 -8.53 -10.91 1.96
C MET A 261 -9.01 -12.06 2.85
N TYR A 262 -8.10 -12.65 3.61
CA TYR A 262 -8.37 -13.73 4.54
C TYR A 262 -8.01 -13.26 5.95
N ASN A 263 -8.98 -13.26 6.87
CA ASN A 263 -8.73 -12.93 8.28
C ASN A 263 -7.73 -13.95 8.87
N LEU A 264 -6.63 -13.47 9.43
CA LEU A 264 -5.53 -14.33 9.92
C LEU A 264 -6.00 -15.28 11.02
N ASN A 265 -6.93 -14.87 11.87
CA ASN A 265 -7.47 -15.71 12.93
C ASN A 265 -8.33 -16.87 12.42
N LYS A 266 -8.72 -16.87 11.14
CA LYS A 266 -9.48 -17.94 10.49
C LYS A 266 -8.62 -18.86 9.62
N ILE A 267 -7.32 -18.59 9.49
CA ILE A 267 -6.36 -19.48 8.84
C ILE A 267 -5.92 -20.51 9.88
N THR A 268 -6.25 -21.77 9.64
CA THR A 268 -5.96 -22.86 10.57
C THR A 268 -4.68 -23.60 10.24
N GLU A 269 -4.26 -23.56 8.97
CA GLU A 269 -3.07 -24.27 8.52
C GLU A 269 -2.51 -23.63 7.24
N CYS A 270 -1.20 -23.60 7.15
CA CYS A 270 -0.41 -23.19 5.98
C CYS A 270 0.34 -24.41 5.44
N ILE A 271 0.11 -24.77 4.18
CA ILE A 271 0.59 -26.03 3.58
C ILE A 271 1.40 -25.68 2.32
N PRO A 272 2.49 -26.40 2.02
CA PRO A 272 3.18 -26.26 0.75
C PRO A 272 2.26 -26.46 -0.45
N ALA A 273 2.55 -25.75 -1.57
CA ALA A 273 1.84 -25.97 -2.84
C ALA A 273 2.14 -27.36 -3.40
N THR A 274 1.18 -27.91 -4.17
CA THR A 274 1.38 -29.13 -4.95
C THR A 274 1.94 -28.82 -6.33
N GLU A 275 2.40 -29.83 -7.06
CA GLU A 275 2.84 -29.70 -8.46
C GLU A 275 1.72 -29.14 -9.37
N GLU A 276 0.49 -29.59 -9.16
CA GLU A 276 -0.70 -29.11 -9.86
C GLU A 276 -0.93 -27.60 -9.64
N ASP A 277 -0.70 -27.10 -8.42
CA ASP A 277 -0.81 -25.67 -8.12
C ASP A 277 0.26 -24.86 -8.84
N LEU A 278 1.49 -25.37 -8.93
CA LEU A 278 2.59 -24.75 -9.64
C LEU A 278 2.32 -24.65 -11.14
N GLU A 279 1.78 -25.71 -11.75
CA GLU A 279 1.38 -25.69 -13.15
C GLU A 279 0.24 -24.71 -13.42
N LYS A 280 -0.76 -24.69 -12.52
CA LYS A 280 -1.88 -23.74 -12.58
C LYS A 280 -1.40 -22.30 -12.49
N TYR A 281 -0.46 -22.02 -11.59
CA TYR A 281 0.11 -20.69 -11.41
C TYR A 281 0.86 -20.22 -12.64
N LYS A 282 1.70 -21.06 -13.25
CA LYS A 282 2.38 -20.75 -14.53
C LYS A 282 1.41 -20.31 -15.62
N LYS A 283 0.31 -21.06 -15.81
CA LYS A 283 -0.74 -20.73 -16.78
C LYS A 283 -1.47 -19.42 -16.51
N ILE A 284 -1.48 -18.93 -15.26
CA ILE A 284 -2.06 -17.64 -14.89
C ILE A 284 -1.10 -16.50 -15.22
N GLU A 285 0.20 -16.69 -15.02
CA GLU A 285 1.23 -15.68 -15.28
C GLU A 285 1.53 -15.48 -16.79
N GLU A 286 1.26 -16.48 -17.61
CA GLU A 286 1.42 -16.43 -19.07
C GLU A 286 0.29 -15.69 -19.82
N LYS A 287 -0.78 -15.30 -19.10
CA LYS A 287 -1.94 -14.55 -19.65
C LYS A 287 -1.92 -13.09 -19.23
#